data_9a4cd585a99bba82fc8a9a73bd412712
#
_entry.id   9a4cd585a99bba82fc8a9a73bd412712
#
_cell.length_a   1.000
_cell.length_b   1.000
_cell.length_c   1.000
_cell.angle_alpha   90.00
_cell.angle_beta   90.00
_cell.angle_gamma   90.00
#
_symmetry.space_group_name_H-M   'P 1'
#
loop_
_entity.id
_entity.type
_entity.pdbx_description
1 polymer ?
#
loop_
_entity_poly.entity_id
_entity_poly.type
_entity_poly.pdbx_seq_one_letter_code
_entity_poly.pdbx_strand_id
1 'polypeptide(L)'
;ASIGSLKGPRHGGANLKVQNMFEDIEANVKDWTDEKEVEAYLRKILNKEAFDHTGLIYGMGHAVYTVSDPRAKILKRYAGRLAEEKGMQEEFKLYTDIERIAMELLAKKRNSVISANVDFYSGFVYRMLDIPIELFTPIFAIARIAGWSAHRIEELVNAGKIIRPAYKYVGTHKTYLDMDERNW
;
A
#
# COMPACT_ATOMS: atom_id res chain seq x y z
N ALA A 1 3.62 21.39 2.53
CA ALA A 1 3.25 20.67 1.30
C ALA A 1 3.54 19.18 1.43
N SER A 2 4.79 18.74 1.68
CA SER A 2 5.18 17.32 1.67
C SER A 2 4.41 16.45 2.68
N ILE A 3 4.24 16.91 3.91
CA ILE A 3 3.44 16.20 4.94
C ILE A 3 1.96 16.15 4.53
N GLY A 4 1.43 17.26 4.00
CA GLY A 4 0.04 17.31 3.53
C GLY A 4 -0.23 16.35 2.36
N SER A 5 0.75 16.14 1.47
CA SER A 5 0.60 15.19 0.36
C SER A 5 0.52 13.73 0.81
N LEU A 6 1.13 13.37 1.93
CA LEU A 6 1.04 12.03 2.52
C LEU A 6 -0.32 11.73 3.15
N LYS A 7 -1.10 12.75 3.48
CA LYS A 7 -2.48 12.61 4.00
C LYS A 7 -3.53 12.52 2.88
N GLY A 8 -3.12 12.57 1.64
CA GLY A 8 -4.03 12.56 0.49
C GLY A 8 -4.64 11.18 0.21
N PRO A 9 -5.71 11.13 -0.60
CA PRO A 9 -6.46 9.89 -0.89
C PRO A 9 -5.66 8.87 -1.72
N ARG A 10 -4.53 9.27 -2.30
CA ARG A 10 -3.72 8.42 -3.19
C ARG A 10 -2.31 8.16 -2.69
N HIS A 11 -1.91 8.72 -1.56
CA HIS A 11 -0.56 8.57 -1.03
C HIS A 11 -0.55 8.50 0.50
N GLY A 12 0.41 7.76 1.05
CA GLY A 12 0.68 7.68 2.49
C GLY A 12 -0.18 6.69 3.28
N GLY A 13 -1.21 6.10 2.68
CA GLY A 13 -2.10 5.15 3.36
C GLY A 13 -2.01 3.71 2.88
N ALA A 14 -1.00 3.35 2.07
CA ALA A 14 -0.95 2.05 1.43
C ALA A 14 -0.80 0.90 2.43
N ASN A 15 0.12 1.00 3.39
CA ASN A 15 0.30 -0.01 4.43
C ASN A 15 -0.90 -0.12 5.39
N LEU A 16 -1.58 1.01 5.67
CA LEU A 16 -2.81 1.02 6.45
C LEU A 16 -3.93 0.27 5.72
N LYS A 17 -4.07 0.48 4.41
CA LYS A 17 -5.03 -0.26 3.59
C LYS A 17 -4.74 -1.75 3.54
N VAL A 18 -3.46 -2.14 3.49
CA VAL A 18 -3.05 -3.55 3.59
C VAL A 18 -3.47 -4.11 4.94
N GLN A 19 -3.16 -3.43 6.04
CA GLN A 19 -3.52 -3.89 7.38
C GLN A 19 -5.03 -4.10 7.53
N ASN A 20 -5.84 -3.11 7.15
CA ASN A 20 -7.30 -3.21 7.20
C ASN A 20 -7.85 -4.36 6.34
N MET A 21 -7.24 -4.61 5.18
CA MET A 21 -7.62 -5.76 4.33
C MET A 21 -7.31 -7.09 5.00
N PHE A 22 -6.16 -7.20 5.68
CA PHE A 22 -5.82 -8.41 6.41
C PHE A 22 -6.75 -8.64 7.60
N GLU A 23 -7.08 -7.61 8.36
CA GLU A 23 -8.07 -7.68 9.46
C GLU A 23 -9.45 -8.13 8.95
N ASP A 24 -9.86 -7.65 7.79
CA ASP A 24 -11.10 -8.08 7.14
C ASP A 24 -11.03 -9.55 6.70
N ILE A 25 -9.91 -10.01 6.14
CA ILE A 25 -9.69 -11.42 5.78
C ILE A 25 -9.69 -12.30 7.04
N GLU A 26 -8.94 -11.92 8.07
CA GLU A 26 -8.85 -12.63 9.35
C GLU A 26 -10.24 -12.79 10.00
N ALA A 27 -11.11 -11.80 9.88
CA ALA A 27 -12.47 -11.84 10.43
C ALA A 27 -13.46 -12.70 9.62
N ASN A 28 -13.24 -12.86 8.32
CA ASN A 28 -14.22 -13.48 7.42
C ASN A 28 -13.81 -14.87 6.89
N VAL A 29 -12.53 -15.24 6.96
CA VAL A 29 -12.01 -16.56 6.64
C VAL A 29 -11.94 -17.38 7.92
N LYS A 30 -12.62 -18.52 7.98
CA LYS A 30 -12.72 -19.34 9.19
C LYS A 30 -11.50 -20.22 9.40
N ASP A 31 -10.99 -20.80 8.34
CA ASP A 31 -9.79 -21.64 8.34
C ASP A 31 -8.70 -21.02 7.45
N TRP A 32 -7.74 -20.38 8.09
CA TRP A 32 -6.60 -19.75 7.42
C TRP A 32 -5.63 -20.76 6.80
N THR A 33 -5.75 -22.05 7.15
CA THR A 33 -4.94 -23.13 6.58
C THR A 33 -5.57 -23.73 5.32
N ASP A 34 -6.86 -23.51 5.09
CA ASP A 34 -7.53 -23.88 3.85
C ASP A 34 -7.31 -22.81 2.76
N GLU A 35 -6.33 -23.08 1.91
CA GLU A 35 -6.01 -22.20 0.78
C GLU A 35 -7.20 -21.94 -0.16
N LYS A 36 -8.16 -22.87 -0.26
CA LYS A 36 -9.35 -22.67 -1.10
C LYS A 36 -10.30 -21.66 -0.49
N GLU A 37 -10.45 -21.66 0.82
CA GLU A 37 -11.27 -20.66 1.53
C GLU A 37 -10.63 -19.28 1.38
N VAL A 38 -9.32 -19.16 1.60
CA VAL A 38 -8.55 -17.93 1.40
C VAL A 38 -8.67 -17.44 -0.06
N GLU A 39 -8.47 -18.32 -1.04
CA GLU A 39 -8.62 -17.97 -2.46
C GLU A 39 -10.03 -17.48 -2.79
N ALA A 40 -11.05 -18.17 -2.29
CA ALA A 40 -12.45 -17.78 -2.52
C ALA A 40 -12.74 -16.38 -1.98
N TYR A 41 -12.18 -16.04 -0.80
CA TYR A 41 -12.34 -14.71 -0.23
C TYR A 41 -11.60 -13.64 -1.05
N LEU A 42 -10.36 -13.89 -1.46
CA LEU A 42 -9.61 -12.98 -2.35
C LEU A 42 -10.33 -12.75 -3.68
N ARG A 43 -11.02 -13.75 -4.21
CA ARG A 43 -11.88 -13.59 -5.40
C ARG A 43 -13.06 -12.66 -5.14
N LYS A 44 -13.71 -12.73 -3.96
CA LYS A 44 -14.77 -11.78 -3.58
C LYS A 44 -14.23 -10.35 -3.52
N ILE A 45 -13.04 -10.13 -2.94
CA ILE A 45 -12.39 -8.81 -2.95
C ILE A 45 -12.18 -8.32 -4.40
N LEU A 46 -11.60 -9.17 -5.27
CA LEU A 46 -11.33 -8.83 -6.67
C LEU A 46 -12.60 -8.55 -7.50
N ASN A 47 -13.73 -9.18 -7.12
CA ASN A 47 -15.03 -8.98 -7.74
C ASN A 47 -15.80 -7.80 -7.15
N LYS A 48 -15.23 -7.08 -6.17
CA LYS A 48 -15.86 -5.96 -5.45
C LYS A 48 -17.06 -6.39 -4.57
N GLU A 49 -17.04 -7.62 -4.08
CA GLU A 49 -18.09 -8.20 -3.25
C GLU A 49 -17.74 -8.19 -1.76
N ALA A 50 -16.47 -7.90 -1.41
CA ALA A 50 -15.96 -7.90 -0.04
C ALA A 50 -15.01 -6.73 0.21
N PHE A 51 -14.66 -6.51 1.48
CA PHE A 51 -13.83 -5.44 1.97
C PHE A 51 -14.36 -4.06 1.54
N ASP A 52 -13.56 -3.24 0.90
CA ASP A 52 -13.90 -1.86 0.51
C ASP A 52 -14.53 -1.73 -0.89
N HIS A 53 -14.91 -2.84 -1.51
CA HIS A 53 -15.55 -2.92 -2.83
C HIS A 53 -14.79 -2.26 -3.99
N THR A 54 -13.49 -1.99 -3.82
CA THR A 54 -12.65 -1.40 -4.88
C THR A 54 -12.21 -2.42 -5.92
N GLY A 55 -12.17 -3.70 -5.53
CA GLY A 55 -11.63 -4.78 -6.36
C GLY A 55 -10.11 -4.82 -6.41
N LEU A 56 -9.45 -4.28 -5.37
CA LEU A 56 -8.00 -4.23 -5.24
C LEU A 56 -7.53 -5.13 -4.10
N ILE A 57 -6.48 -5.91 -4.35
CA ILE A 57 -5.67 -6.52 -3.29
C ILE A 57 -4.54 -5.54 -3.02
N TYR A 58 -4.59 -4.90 -1.86
CA TYR A 58 -3.61 -3.88 -1.47
C TYR A 58 -2.25 -4.51 -1.18
N GLY A 59 -1.18 -3.74 -1.38
CA GLY A 59 0.19 -4.23 -1.24
C GLY A 59 0.71 -5.03 -2.44
N MET A 60 -0.09 -5.19 -3.50
CA MET A 60 0.28 -5.90 -4.72
C MET A 60 0.54 -4.93 -5.88
N GLY A 61 1.70 -5.12 -6.54
CA GLY A 61 2.14 -4.30 -7.67
C GLY A 61 2.88 -3.03 -7.24
N HIS A 62 3.70 -2.50 -8.15
CA HIS A 62 4.47 -1.28 -7.98
C HIS A 62 4.69 -0.60 -9.33
N ALA A 63 4.75 0.74 -9.35
CA ALA A 63 4.95 1.51 -10.57
C ALA A 63 6.33 1.30 -11.21
N VAL A 64 7.35 0.98 -10.42
CA VAL A 64 8.74 0.81 -10.86
C VAL A 64 9.15 -0.67 -10.85
N TYR A 65 8.84 -1.39 -9.78
CA TYR A 65 9.22 -2.80 -9.64
C TYR A 65 8.16 -3.71 -10.29
N THR A 66 8.44 -4.17 -11.51
CA THR A 66 7.49 -4.98 -12.28
C THR A 66 7.62 -6.48 -12.04
N VAL A 67 8.82 -6.96 -11.71
CA VAL A 67 9.09 -8.40 -11.49
C VAL A 67 9.07 -8.73 -9.99
N SER A 68 9.75 -7.95 -9.18
CA SER A 68 9.76 -8.10 -7.72
C SER A 68 10.26 -6.83 -7.05
N ASP A 69 9.73 -6.53 -5.87
CA ASP A 69 10.25 -5.45 -5.02
C ASP A 69 11.34 -6.02 -4.08
N PRO A 70 12.61 -5.62 -4.22
CA PRO A 70 13.69 -6.13 -3.37
C PRO A 70 13.50 -5.77 -1.89
N ARG A 71 12.83 -4.66 -1.62
CA ARG A 71 12.51 -4.21 -0.24
C ARG A 71 11.50 -5.15 0.41
N ALA A 72 10.46 -5.57 -0.33
CA ALA A 72 9.47 -6.52 0.15
C ALA A 72 10.10 -7.88 0.47
N LYS A 73 11.03 -8.36 -0.38
CA LYS A 73 11.76 -9.61 -0.13
C LYS A 73 12.59 -9.58 1.17
N ILE A 74 13.30 -8.47 1.38
CA ILE A 74 14.10 -8.28 2.59
C ILE A 74 13.17 -8.22 3.81
N LEU A 75 12.13 -7.41 3.73
CA LEU A 75 11.18 -7.24 4.83
C LEU A 75 10.46 -8.55 5.17
N LYS A 76 10.02 -9.32 4.17
CA LYS A 76 9.44 -10.66 4.34
C LYS A 76 10.33 -11.58 5.17
N ARG A 77 11.63 -11.60 4.86
CA ARG A 77 12.60 -12.44 5.59
C ARG A 77 12.70 -12.03 7.06
N TYR A 78 12.72 -10.72 7.34
CA TYR A 78 12.75 -10.23 8.73
C TYR A 78 11.41 -10.44 9.43
N ALA A 79 10.29 -10.27 8.73
CA ALA A 79 8.95 -10.54 9.25
C ALA A 79 8.80 -12.00 9.70
N GLY A 80 9.33 -12.96 8.93
CA GLY A 80 9.30 -14.37 9.31
C GLY A 80 10.06 -14.65 10.59
N ARG A 81 11.29 -14.10 10.74
CA ARG A 81 12.08 -14.25 11.98
C ARG A 81 11.36 -13.62 13.18
N LEU A 82 10.84 -12.42 13.01
CA LEU A 82 10.13 -11.73 14.08
C LEU A 82 8.83 -12.46 14.46
N ALA A 83 8.14 -13.05 13.50
CA ALA A 83 6.95 -13.86 13.75
C ALA A 83 7.28 -15.12 14.59
N GLU A 84 8.42 -15.76 14.35
CA GLU A 84 8.92 -16.86 15.18
C GLU A 84 9.17 -16.40 16.63
N GLU A 85 9.83 -15.25 16.80
CA GLU A 85 10.14 -14.67 18.11
C GLU A 85 8.87 -14.25 18.88
N LYS A 86 7.84 -13.80 18.16
CA LYS A 86 6.58 -13.30 18.73
C LYS A 86 5.46 -14.34 18.84
N GLY A 87 5.67 -15.57 18.33
CA GLY A 87 4.64 -16.62 18.32
C GLY A 87 3.51 -16.36 17.33
N MET A 88 3.78 -15.62 16.24
CA MET A 88 2.80 -15.23 15.22
C MET A 88 3.08 -15.91 13.87
N GLN A 89 3.48 -17.19 13.92
CA GLN A 89 3.83 -17.96 12.71
C GLN A 89 2.62 -18.26 11.83
N GLU A 90 1.44 -18.46 12.45
CA GLU A 90 0.20 -18.74 11.71
C GLU A 90 -0.22 -17.53 10.89
N GLU A 91 -0.17 -16.34 11.47
CA GLU A 91 -0.46 -15.10 10.74
C GLU A 91 0.57 -14.85 9.64
N PHE A 92 1.86 -15.08 9.91
CA PHE A 92 2.89 -14.95 8.88
C PHE A 92 2.66 -15.94 7.72
N LYS A 93 2.22 -17.16 8.03
CA LYS A 93 1.84 -18.14 7.01
C LYS A 93 0.67 -17.62 6.17
N LEU A 94 -0.37 -17.07 6.79
CA LEU A 94 -1.50 -16.47 6.09
C LEU A 94 -1.01 -15.36 5.13
N TYR A 95 -0.13 -14.45 5.57
CA TYR A 95 0.47 -13.42 4.71
C TYR A 95 1.18 -14.03 3.49
N THR A 96 1.96 -15.09 3.69
CA THR A 96 2.70 -15.73 2.59
C THR A 96 1.78 -16.47 1.62
N ASP A 97 0.73 -17.09 2.10
CA ASP A 97 -0.27 -17.78 1.28
C ASP A 97 -1.09 -16.77 0.47
N ILE A 98 -1.52 -15.68 1.09
CA ILE A 98 -2.22 -14.58 0.39
C ILE A 98 -1.33 -13.97 -0.69
N GLU A 99 -0.03 -13.70 -0.41
CA GLU A 99 0.89 -13.20 -1.43
C GLU A 99 0.91 -14.12 -2.65
N ARG A 100 1.11 -15.42 -2.44
CA ARG A 100 1.19 -16.41 -3.52
C ARG A 100 -0.13 -16.49 -4.31
N ILE A 101 -1.25 -16.65 -3.62
CA ILE A 101 -2.57 -16.76 -4.25
C ILE A 101 -2.91 -15.47 -5.00
N ALA A 102 -2.66 -14.30 -4.41
CA ALA A 102 -2.91 -13.03 -5.05
C ALA A 102 -2.06 -12.83 -6.31
N MET A 103 -0.79 -13.24 -6.30
CA MET A 103 0.07 -13.20 -7.49
C MET A 103 -0.53 -14.03 -8.62
N GLU A 104 -1.00 -15.24 -8.34
CA GLU A 104 -1.62 -16.14 -9.34
C GLU A 104 -2.92 -15.56 -9.90
N LEU A 105 -3.80 -15.05 -9.03
CA LEU A 105 -5.08 -14.46 -9.42
C LEU A 105 -4.89 -13.20 -10.27
N LEU A 106 -3.98 -12.32 -9.85
CA LEU A 106 -3.71 -11.06 -10.55
C LEU A 106 -2.97 -11.31 -11.87
N ALA A 107 -2.05 -12.26 -11.93
CA ALA A 107 -1.37 -12.63 -13.17
C ALA A 107 -2.37 -13.13 -14.23
N LYS A 108 -3.32 -13.98 -13.83
CA LYS A 108 -4.40 -14.44 -14.72
C LYS A 108 -5.30 -13.28 -15.18
N LYS A 109 -5.64 -12.35 -14.28
CA LYS A 109 -6.54 -11.22 -14.58
C LYS A 109 -5.90 -10.18 -15.49
N ARG A 110 -4.61 -9.88 -15.32
CA ARG A 110 -3.90 -8.78 -16.00
C ARG A 110 -2.94 -9.24 -17.10
N ASN A 111 -2.75 -10.54 -17.26
CA ASN A 111 -1.75 -11.12 -18.17
C ASN A 111 -0.34 -10.50 -17.98
N SER A 112 0.04 -10.25 -16.72
CA SER A 112 1.32 -9.64 -16.35
C SER A 112 1.78 -10.15 -14.99
N VAL A 113 3.09 -10.16 -14.76
CA VAL A 113 3.66 -10.48 -13.46
C VAL A 113 3.34 -9.35 -12.49
N ILE A 114 2.82 -9.69 -11.32
CA ILE A 114 2.55 -8.75 -10.23
C ILE A 114 3.13 -9.36 -8.96
N SER A 115 3.92 -8.58 -8.22
CA SER A 115 4.53 -9.00 -6.96
C SER A 115 4.08 -8.13 -5.81
N ALA A 116 4.26 -8.63 -4.57
CA ALA A 116 4.08 -7.82 -3.39
C ALA A 116 5.08 -6.65 -3.36
N ASN A 117 4.62 -5.49 -2.92
CA ASN A 117 5.46 -4.34 -2.65
C ASN A 117 5.79 -4.23 -1.14
N VAL A 118 6.57 -3.23 -0.74
CA VAL A 118 7.02 -3.08 0.65
C VAL A 118 5.86 -2.92 1.64
N ASP A 119 4.75 -2.32 1.21
CA ASP A 119 3.60 -2.08 2.09
C ASP A 119 2.88 -3.36 2.49
N PHE A 120 3.02 -4.45 1.71
CA PHE A 120 2.39 -5.74 1.99
C PHE A 120 2.81 -6.32 3.35
N TYR A 121 4.10 -6.20 3.70
CA TYR A 121 4.63 -6.75 4.96
C TYR A 121 4.87 -5.70 6.04
N SER A 122 4.95 -4.41 5.69
CA SER A 122 5.34 -3.37 6.66
C SER A 122 4.34 -3.22 7.81
N GLY A 123 3.04 -3.29 7.53
CA GLY A 123 2.00 -3.22 8.56
C GLY A 123 2.07 -4.39 9.53
N PHE A 124 2.33 -5.60 9.04
CA PHE A 124 2.51 -6.78 9.87
C PHE A 124 3.73 -6.67 10.79
N VAL A 125 4.85 -6.18 10.28
CA VAL A 125 6.04 -5.92 11.11
C VAL A 125 5.74 -4.88 12.18
N TYR A 126 5.04 -3.81 11.84
CA TYR A 126 4.66 -2.78 12.82
C TYR A 126 3.73 -3.34 13.90
N ARG A 127 2.76 -4.19 13.54
CA ARG A 127 1.90 -4.89 14.50
C ARG A 127 2.70 -5.76 15.47
N MET A 128 3.66 -6.53 14.98
CA MET A 128 4.56 -7.34 15.83
C MET A 128 5.46 -6.52 16.77
N LEU A 129 5.74 -5.29 16.41
CA LEU A 129 6.51 -4.33 17.22
C LEU A 129 5.62 -3.47 18.12
N ASP A 130 4.33 -3.79 18.25
CA ASP A 130 3.36 -3.07 19.06
C ASP A 130 3.24 -1.58 18.69
N ILE A 131 3.49 -1.23 17.42
CA ILE A 131 3.35 0.12 16.91
C ILE A 131 1.86 0.39 16.63
N PRO A 132 1.26 1.43 17.24
CA PRO A 132 -0.12 1.81 16.96
C PRO A 132 -0.35 2.12 15.49
N ILE A 133 -1.50 1.71 14.95
CA ILE A 133 -1.86 1.86 13.53
C ILE A 133 -1.85 3.33 13.06
N GLU A 134 -2.15 4.26 13.96
CA GLU A 134 -2.13 5.69 13.72
C GLU A 134 -0.72 6.22 13.39
N LEU A 135 0.32 5.47 13.77
CA LEU A 135 1.72 5.83 13.52
C LEU A 135 2.26 5.29 12.20
N PHE A 136 1.56 4.44 11.48
CA PHE A 136 2.08 3.81 10.25
C PHE A 136 2.44 4.86 9.18
N THR A 137 1.56 5.81 8.91
CA THR A 137 1.86 6.92 7.99
C THR A 137 2.87 7.92 8.57
N PRO A 138 2.78 8.34 9.85
CA PRO A 138 3.81 9.17 10.48
C PRO A 138 5.23 8.59 10.42
N ILE A 139 5.42 7.29 10.65
CA ILE A 139 6.74 6.63 10.54
C ILE A 139 7.28 6.74 9.12
N PHE A 140 6.44 6.56 8.11
CA PHE A 140 6.82 6.76 6.72
C PHE A 140 7.27 8.21 6.46
N ALA A 141 6.57 9.20 7.03
CA ALA A 141 6.94 10.61 6.94
C ALA A 141 8.28 10.90 7.61
N ILE A 142 8.53 10.34 8.81
CA ILE A 142 9.80 10.48 9.54
C ILE A 142 10.96 9.94 8.70
N ALA A 143 10.81 8.75 8.13
CA ALA A 143 11.83 8.17 7.26
C ALA A 143 12.13 9.02 6.02
N ARG A 144 11.20 9.84 5.57
CA ARG A 144 11.35 10.71 4.41
C ARG A 144 11.95 12.07 4.71
N ILE A 145 11.99 12.50 5.99
CA ILE A 145 12.52 13.81 6.39
C ILE A 145 13.97 13.99 5.94
N ALA A 146 14.80 12.97 6.04
CA ALA A 146 16.19 13.03 5.58
C ALA A 146 16.30 13.36 4.08
N GLY A 147 15.48 12.71 3.23
CA GLY A 147 15.43 12.99 1.80
C GLY A 147 14.89 14.40 1.49
N TRP A 148 13.85 14.85 2.18
CA TRP A 148 13.33 16.20 2.02
C TRP A 148 14.34 17.27 2.44
N SER A 149 15.08 17.03 3.52
CA SER A 149 16.14 17.92 3.98
C SER A 149 17.29 17.99 2.98
N ALA A 150 17.70 16.86 2.41
CA ALA A 150 18.74 16.80 1.38
C ALA A 150 18.33 17.62 0.15
N HIS A 151 17.12 17.42 -0.37
CA HIS A 151 16.61 18.21 -1.50
C HIS A 151 16.51 19.71 -1.18
N ARG A 152 16.13 20.05 0.04
CA ARG A 152 16.08 21.48 0.44
C ARG A 152 17.47 22.11 0.50
N ILE A 153 18.44 21.39 1.03
CA ILE A 153 19.85 21.86 1.07
C ILE A 153 20.39 22.00 -0.36
N GLU A 154 20.14 21.04 -1.23
CA GLU A 154 20.53 21.08 -2.63
C GLU A 154 19.96 22.30 -3.33
N GLU A 155 18.67 22.60 -3.14
CA GLU A 155 18.02 23.77 -3.69
C GLU A 155 18.66 25.08 -3.20
N LEU A 156 19.00 25.17 -1.90
CA LEU A 156 19.65 26.36 -1.33
C LEU A 156 21.08 26.55 -1.86
N VAL A 157 21.84 25.47 -1.98
CA VAL A 157 23.24 25.51 -2.45
C VAL A 157 23.30 25.89 -3.94
N ASN A 158 22.41 25.34 -4.74
CA ASN A 158 22.42 25.57 -6.19
C ASN A 158 21.77 26.90 -6.61
N ALA A 159 21.18 27.65 -5.67
CA ALA A 159 20.50 28.92 -5.92
C ALA A 159 19.57 28.86 -7.15
N GLY A 160 18.82 27.77 -7.27
CA GLY A 160 18.00 27.44 -8.43
C GLY A 160 16.88 28.44 -8.66
N LYS A 161 16.47 28.60 -9.91
CA LYS A 161 15.26 29.32 -10.27
C LYS A 161 14.03 28.57 -9.79
N ILE A 162 12.93 29.28 -9.56
CA ILE A 162 11.63 28.68 -9.26
C ILE A 162 11.29 27.66 -10.37
N ILE A 163 11.11 26.40 -9.97
CA ILE A 163 10.73 25.31 -10.88
C ILE A 163 9.29 25.54 -11.32
N ARG A 164 9.11 25.68 -12.62
CA ARG A 164 7.78 25.80 -13.25
C ARG A 164 7.61 24.62 -14.20
N PRO A 165 7.04 23.48 -13.72
CA PRO A 165 6.85 22.33 -14.58
C PRO A 165 5.92 22.68 -15.76
N ALA A 166 6.29 22.23 -16.95
CA ALA A 166 5.37 22.28 -18.08
C ALA A 166 4.23 21.29 -17.86
N TYR A 167 3.00 21.78 -17.95
CA TYR A 167 1.81 20.95 -17.84
C TYR A 167 0.75 21.41 -18.85
N LYS A 168 -0.11 20.49 -19.21
CA LYS A 168 -1.24 20.76 -20.09
C LYS A 168 -2.52 20.29 -19.39
N TYR A 169 -3.52 21.13 -19.37
CA TYR A 169 -4.84 20.73 -18.91
C TYR A 169 -5.43 19.68 -19.87
N VAL A 170 -5.80 18.51 -19.35
CA VAL A 170 -6.35 17.39 -20.13
C VAL A 170 -7.81 17.10 -19.77
N GLY A 171 -8.39 17.87 -18.88
CA GLY A 171 -9.80 17.76 -18.52
C GLY A 171 -10.72 18.49 -19.50
N THR A 172 -12.01 18.33 -19.33
CA THR A 172 -13.03 19.04 -20.11
C THR A 172 -13.13 20.48 -19.62
N HIS A 173 -13.06 21.45 -20.53
CA HIS A 173 -13.36 22.84 -20.18
C HIS A 173 -14.80 22.96 -19.69
N LYS A 174 -14.95 23.53 -18.52
CA LYS A 174 -16.26 23.82 -17.93
C LYS A 174 -16.42 25.33 -17.79
N THR A 175 -17.64 25.82 -18.02
CA THR A 175 -18.00 27.21 -17.73
C THR A 175 -17.82 27.47 -16.23
N TYR A 176 -17.31 28.65 -15.85
CA TYR A 176 -17.30 29.07 -14.47
C TYR A 176 -18.74 29.18 -13.96
N LEU A 177 -18.99 28.60 -12.80
CA LEU A 177 -20.24 28.72 -12.06
C LEU A 177 -19.96 29.49 -10.77
N ASP A 178 -20.84 30.40 -10.43
CA ASP A 178 -20.78 31.06 -9.13
C ASP A 178 -20.99 30.07 -7.99
N MET A 179 -20.58 30.45 -6.78
CA MET A 179 -20.56 29.51 -5.64
C MET A 179 -21.93 28.92 -5.36
N ASP A 180 -22.98 29.72 -5.52
CA ASP A 180 -24.38 29.37 -5.26
C ASP A 180 -24.98 28.41 -6.33
N GLU A 181 -24.33 28.30 -7.47
CA GLU A 181 -24.73 27.43 -8.59
C GLU A 181 -24.00 26.08 -8.60
N ARG A 182 -23.07 25.84 -7.65
CA ARG A 182 -22.28 24.61 -7.61
C ARG A 182 -22.98 23.54 -6.77
N ASN A 183 -23.36 22.44 -7.41
CA ASN A 183 -23.77 21.23 -6.71
C ASN A 183 -22.50 20.47 -6.26
N TRP A 184 -22.26 20.37 -4.96
CA TRP A 184 -21.15 19.66 -4.33
C TRP A 184 -21.45 18.18 -4.14
#